data_b40bbe9ba79ac7778cd3ec478b6f5a8a
#
_entry.id   b40bbe9ba79ac7778cd3ec478b6f5a8a
#
_cell.length_a   1.000
_cell.length_b   1.000
_cell.length_c   1.000
_cell.angle_alpha   90.00
_cell.angle_beta   90.00
_cell.angle_gamma   90.00
#
_symmetry.space_group_name_H-M   'P 1'
#
loop_
_entity.id
_entity.type
_entity.pdbx_description
1 polymer ?
#
loop_
_entity_poly.entity_id
_entity_poly.type
_entity_poly.pdbx_seq_one_letter_code
_entity_poly.pdbx_strand_id
1 'polypeptide(L)'
;MLERKTIKNLDWTFLWLIAVILMSSLLVLKSASANVVTGQPYYFVKKQVLWIGIGFSAMAVVASFNYRHFLKLGNYIYLLNLAILLAVLLFGEESKGAQRWIGLGPFEFQPSEFAKIAIIISFAAFLSRRQGCLNTFKDLIPCFLYIGIPMLLILKQPDLGTSLVFLAIMLGMLWAGGVNPKLMVSLILVILLLVIIIFGILFVATDGFQNPPEELPIPLPLKPYQLMRLIIFVNPDMDPLGAGYHMIQSQVAIGSGGFVGKGMGNGSQVQGNFLPEHHTDFIFSVVGEELGFIGGSLVLLMFFLLITRMIKIATESRDIFGTLIVIGITSMLCFHVMINIGMTIGIMPVTGLPLPFMSYGGSGLLTNMVSMGLVLGIVLRKEQLTF
;
A
#
# COMPACT_ATOMS: atom_id res chain seq x y z
N MET A 1 -23.38 14.06 -17.16
CA MET A 1 -23.57 15.17 -16.22
C MET A 1 -24.10 14.62 -14.91
N LEU A 2 -23.48 14.97 -13.78
CA LEU A 2 -23.95 14.60 -12.45
C LEU A 2 -25.22 15.42 -12.16
N GLU A 3 -26.37 14.74 -12.06
CA GLU A 3 -27.64 15.40 -11.72
C GLU A 3 -27.55 16.00 -10.29
N ARG A 4 -28.30 17.07 -10.01
CA ARG A 4 -28.36 17.70 -8.67
C ARG A 4 -28.67 16.73 -7.52
N LYS A 5 -29.36 15.61 -7.79
CA LYS A 5 -29.62 14.53 -6.84
C LYS A 5 -28.35 13.76 -6.44
N THR A 6 -27.36 13.64 -7.33
CA THR A 6 -26.12 12.92 -7.07
C THR A 6 -25.22 13.64 -6.04
N ILE A 7 -25.29 14.98 -5.99
CA ILE A 7 -24.50 15.78 -5.03
C ILE A 7 -25.02 15.63 -3.60
N LYS A 8 -26.34 15.39 -3.42
CA LYS A 8 -26.93 15.14 -2.09
C LYS A 8 -26.46 13.83 -1.47
N ASN A 9 -26.02 12.87 -2.28
CA ASN A 9 -25.55 11.54 -1.85
C ASN A 9 -24.05 11.48 -1.63
N LEU A 10 -23.35 12.63 -1.69
CA LEU A 10 -21.92 12.69 -1.39
C LEU A 10 -21.67 12.29 0.08
N ASP A 11 -20.75 11.38 0.27
CA ASP A 11 -20.26 11.03 1.61
C ASP A 11 -19.25 12.06 2.08
N TRP A 12 -19.76 13.12 2.71
CA TRP A 12 -18.93 14.22 3.22
C TRP A 12 -17.94 13.77 4.27
N THR A 13 -18.29 12.77 5.10
CA THR A 13 -17.39 12.23 6.11
C THR A 13 -16.18 11.56 5.45
N PHE A 14 -16.40 10.78 4.39
CA PHE A 14 -15.34 10.14 3.63
C PHE A 14 -14.40 11.17 2.97
N LEU A 15 -14.97 12.19 2.32
CA LEU A 15 -14.19 13.25 1.68
C LEU A 15 -13.40 14.07 2.71
N TRP A 16 -14.01 14.38 3.84
CA TRP A 16 -13.38 15.15 4.90
C TRP A 16 -12.19 14.42 5.52
N LEU A 17 -12.31 13.10 5.76
CA LEU A 17 -11.21 12.28 6.26
C LEU A 17 -10.02 12.28 5.30
N ILE A 18 -10.26 12.12 3.99
CA ILE A 18 -9.19 12.19 2.98
C ILE A 18 -8.53 13.57 2.99
N ALA A 19 -9.33 14.63 3.03
CA ALA A 19 -8.81 16.00 3.04
C ALA A 19 -7.95 16.28 4.29
N VAL A 20 -8.38 15.84 5.47
CA VAL A 20 -7.62 15.99 6.72
C VAL A 20 -6.30 15.25 6.67
N ILE A 21 -6.28 13.99 6.17
CA ILE A 21 -5.04 13.22 6.02
C ILE A 21 -4.10 13.93 5.04
N LEU A 22 -4.58 14.42 3.90
CA LEU A 22 -3.78 15.17 2.93
C LEU A 22 -3.24 16.50 3.49
N MET A 23 -4.03 17.20 4.28
CA MET A 23 -3.55 18.43 4.94
C MET A 23 -2.49 18.13 5.99
N SER A 24 -2.67 17.08 6.79
CA SER A 24 -1.64 16.64 7.75
C SER A 24 -0.36 16.18 7.03
N SER A 25 -0.49 15.54 5.87
CA SER A 25 0.65 15.18 5.00
C SER A 25 1.48 16.42 4.61
N LEU A 26 0.83 17.50 4.15
CA LEU A 26 1.55 18.71 3.74
C LEU A 26 2.30 19.35 4.91
N LEU A 27 1.72 19.32 6.12
CA LEU A 27 2.36 19.86 7.32
C LEU A 27 3.60 19.02 7.70
N VAL A 28 3.47 17.70 7.74
CA VAL A 28 4.58 16.81 8.07
C VAL A 28 5.66 16.84 6.98
N LEU A 29 5.26 16.84 5.70
CA LEU A 29 6.19 16.86 4.58
C LEU A 29 6.98 18.17 4.51
N LYS A 30 6.40 19.30 4.93
CA LYS A 30 7.11 20.58 5.03
C LYS A 30 8.33 20.47 5.95
N SER A 31 8.18 19.80 7.07
CA SER A 31 9.29 19.55 7.99
C SER A 31 10.24 18.48 7.47
N ALA A 32 9.68 17.36 7.05
CA ALA A 32 10.46 16.23 6.55
C ALA A 32 11.33 16.58 5.33
N SER A 33 10.97 17.56 4.52
CA SER A 33 11.68 17.85 3.28
C SER A 33 12.52 19.15 3.31
N ALA A 34 12.57 19.83 4.43
CA ALA A 34 13.21 21.16 4.52
C ALA A 34 14.68 21.17 4.11
N ASN A 35 15.44 20.12 4.47
CA ASN A 35 16.87 20.00 4.25
C ASN A 35 17.27 18.97 3.18
N VAL A 36 16.30 18.36 2.48
CA VAL A 36 16.58 17.31 1.48
C VAL A 36 17.15 17.89 0.18
N VAL A 37 16.65 19.05 -0.25
CA VAL A 37 17.14 19.74 -1.47
C VAL A 37 17.75 21.08 -1.07
N THR A 38 19.05 21.22 -1.27
CA THR A 38 19.77 22.42 -0.91
C THR A 38 19.19 23.65 -1.62
N GLY A 39 18.86 24.68 -0.83
CA GLY A 39 18.28 25.94 -1.34
C GLY A 39 16.81 25.89 -1.77
N GLN A 40 16.13 24.76 -1.65
CA GLN A 40 14.73 24.61 -2.03
C GLN A 40 13.88 23.89 -0.96
N PRO A 41 13.63 24.47 0.20
CA PRO A 41 12.97 23.83 1.35
C PRO A 41 11.52 23.40 1.08
N TYR A 42 10.88 23.96 0.04
CA TYR A 42 9.48 23.64 -0.32
C TYR A 42 9.36 22.82 -1.61
N TYR A 43 10.45 22.24 -2.11
CA TYR A 43 10.44 21.50 -3.38
C TYR A 43 9.41 20.36 -3.39
N PHE A 44 9.48 19.48 -2.39
CA PHE A 44 8.57 18.33 -2.30
C PHE A 44 7.14 18.75 -1.94
N VAL A 45 6.97 19.79 -1.11
CA VAL A 45 5.64 20.32 -0.78
C VAL A 45 4.93 20.87 -2.01
N LYS A 46 5.63 21.66 -2.85
CA LYS A 46 5.05 22.19 -4.11
C LYS A 46 4.64 21.04 -5.05
N LYS A 47 5.49 20.04 -5.21
CA LYS A 47 5.16 18.86 -6.02
C LYS A 47 3.97 18.08 -5.44
N GLN A 48 3.91 17.91 -4.11
CA GLN A 48 2.81 17.21 -3.45
C GLN A 48 1.48 17.96 -3.64
N VAL A 49 1.46 19.29 -3.52
CA VAL A 49 0.26 20.11 -3.79
C VAL A 49 -0.22 19.93 -5.24
N LEU A 50 0.70 19.92 -6.21
CA LEU A 50 0.37 19.66 -7.60
C LEU A 50 -0.25 18.27 -7.78
N TRP A 51 0.37 17.24 -7.19
CA TRP A 51 -0.15 15.88 -7.23
C TRP A 51 -1.50 15.73 -6.53
N ILE A 52 -1.75 16.45 -5.44
CA ILE A 52 -3.05 16.51 -4.76
C ILE A 52 -4.11 17.09 -5.72
N GLY A 53 -3.81 18.18 -6.42
CA GLY A 53 -4.72 18.78 -7.40
C GLY A 53 -5.05 17.84 -8.56
N ILE A 54 -4.02 17.18 -9.13
CA ILE A 54 -4.21 16.15 -10.16
C ILE A 54 -5.02 14.97 -9.60
N GLY A 55 -4.71 14.53 -8.38
CA GLY A 55 -5.38 13.45 -7.70
C GLY A 55 -6.87 13.70 -7.47
N PHE A 56 -7.26 14.90 -6.98
CA PHE A 56 -8.67 15.26 -6.83
C PHE A 56 -9.40 15.31 -8.17
N SER A 57 -8.74 15.81 -9.21
CA SER A 57 -9.31 15.82 -10.56
C SER A 57 -9.52 14.39 -11.08
N ALA A 58 -8.54 13.51 -10.91
CA ALA A 58 -8.66 12.09 -11.27
C ALA A 58 -9.75 11.38 -10.45
N MET A 59 -9.82 11.63 -9.14
CA MET A 59 -10.87 11.11 -8.25
C MET A 59 -12.27 11.52 -8.74
N ALA A 60 -12.46 12.80 -9.09
CA ALA A 60 -13.75 13.31 -9.58
C ALA A 60 -14.12 12.69 -10.93
N VAL A 61 -13.15 12.56 -11.86
CA VAL A 61 -13.34 11.91 -13.15
C VAL A 61 -13.75 10.46 -12.96
N VAL A 62 -13.00 9.69 -12.16
CA VAL A 62 -13.30 8.27 -11.92
C VAL A 62 -14.65 8.08 -11.22
N ALA A 63 -15.00 8.92 -10.24
CA ALA A 63 -16.29 8.88 -9.56
C ALA A 63 -17.48 9.15 -10.51
N SER A 64 -17.25 9.94 -11.58
CA SER A 64 -18.29 10.23 -12.57
C SER A 64 -18.63 9.02 -13.46
N PHE A 65 -17.67 8.11 -13.68
CA PHE A 65 -17.91 6.91 -14.46
C PHE A 65 -18.72 5.86 -13.69
N ASN A 66 -19.55 5.11 -14.43
CA ASN A 66 -20.28 4.01 -13.83
C ASN A 66 -19.37 2.79 -13.68
N TYR A 67 -19.03 2.45 -12.42
CA TYR A 67 -18.15 1.32 -12.11
C TYR A 67 -18.62 -0.03 -12.68
N ARG A 68 -19.93 -0.19 -12.94
CA ARG A 68 -20.49 -1.42 -13.54
C ARG A 68 -20.00 -1.70 -14.95
N HIS A 69 -19.51 -0.68 -15.69
CA HIS A 69 -18.88 -0.92 -16.97
C HIS A 69 -17.62 -1.75 -16.85
N PHE A 70 -16.89 -1.59 -15.74
CA PHE A 70 -15.68 -2.37 -15.47
C PHE A 70 -15.96 -3.87 -15.25
N LEU A 71 -17.17 -4.26 -14.84
CA LEU A 71 -17.57 -5.67 -14.73
C LEU A 71 -17.44 -6.41 -16.07
N LYS A 72 -17.83 -5.77 -17.17
CA LYS A 72 -17.71 -6.33 -18.53
C LYS A 72 -16.27 -6.31 -19.03
N LEU A 73 -15.50 -5.32 -18.63
CA LEU A 73 -14.12 -5.11 -19.05
C LEU A 73 -13.09 -5.85 -18.19
N GLY A 74 -13.50 -6.54 -17.11
CA GLY A 74 -12.59 -7.16 -16.13
C GLY A 74 -11.49 -8.04 -16.75
N ASN A 75 -11.85 -8.87 -17.74
CA ASN A 75 -10.86 -9.73 -18.41
C ASN A 75 -9.85 -8.93 -19.26
N TYR A 76 -10.32 -7.88 -19.94
CA TYR A 76 -9.45 -7.01 -20.74
C TYR A 76 -8.51 -6.20 -19.85
N ILE A 77 -9.01 -5.69 -18.70
CA ILE A 77 -8.20 -4.99 -17.69
C ILE A 77 -7.13 -5.94 -17.14
N TYR A 78 -7.48 -7.21 -16.88
CA TYR A 78 -6.53 -8.21 -16.41
C TYR A 78 -5.41 -8.47 -17.44
N LEU A 79 -5.78 -8.73 -18.70
CA LEU A 79 -4.81 -8.97 -19.77
C LEU A 79 -3.92 -7.76 -20.02
N LEU A 80 -4.49 -6.56 -20.04
CA LEU A 80 -3.73 -5.31 -20.18
C LEU A 80 -2.76 -5.14 -19.01
N ASN A 81 -3.20 -5.42 -17.78
CA ASN A 81 -2.34 -5.36 -16.60
C ASN A 81 -1.15 -6.33 -16.74
N LEU A 82 -1.39 -7.58 -17.16
CA LEU A 82 -0.31 -8.54 -17.38
C LEU A 82 0.65 -8.07 -18.48
N ALA A 83 0.14 -7.51 -19.58
CA ALA A 83 0.95 -6.99 -20.67
C ALA A 83 1.84 -5.82 -20.19
N ILE A 84 1.31 -4.90 -19.41
CA ILE A 84 2.07 -3.77 -18.83
C ILE A 84 3.15 -4.27 -17.88
N LEU A 85 2.81 -5.21 -16.96
CA LEU A 85 3.79 -5.78 -16.03
C LEU A 85 4.91 -6.54 -16.75
N LEU A 86 4.58 -7.25 -17.81
CA LEU A 86 5.56 -7.94 -18.65
C LEU A 86 6.43 -6.93 -19.43
N ALA A 87 5.83 -5.88 -19.98
CA ALA A 87 6.57 -4.83 -20.67
C ALA A 87 7.59 -4.13 -19.77
N VAL A 88 7.23 -3.86 -18.50
CA VAL A 88 8.17 -3.30 -17.52
C VAL A 88 9.32 -4.24 -17.23
N LEU A 89 9.05 -5.54 -17.15
CA LEU A 89 10.10 -6.55 -16.91
C LEU A 89 11.10 -6.62 -18.06
N LEU A 90 10.65 -6.34 -19.30
CA LEU A 90 11.48 -6.41 -20.52
C LEU A 90 12.15 -5.08 -20.89
N PHE A 91 11.49 -3.95 -20.63
CA PHE A 91 11.88 -2.63 -21.11
C PHE A 91 12.01 -1.56 -20.02
N GLY A 92 11.79 -1.91 -18.75
CA GLY A 92 11.83 -0.97 -17.62
C GLY A 92 13.25 -0.42 -17.38
N GLU A 93 13.33 0.83 -16.93
CA GLU A 93 14.58 1.45 -16.50
C GLU A 93 14.99 0.93 -15.13
N GLU A 94 16.29 0.66 -14.95
CA GLU A 94 16.86 0.34 -13.67
C GLU A 94 17.02 1.60 -12.82
N SER A 95 16.22 1.72 -11.78
CA SER A 95 16.38 2.75 -10.75
C SER A 95 16.52 2.09 -9.38
N LYS A 96 17.53 2.50 -8.63
CA LYS A 96 17.85 1.96 -7.28
C LYS A 96 17.98 0.41 -7.26
N GLY A 97 18.53 -0.18 -8.34
CA GLY A 97 18.78 -1.63 -8.44
C GLY A 97 17.54 -2.49 -8.79
N ALA A 98 16.47 -1.88 -9.28
CA ALA A 98 15.26 -2.59 -9.72
C ALA A 98 14.64 -1.95 -10.97
N GLN A 99 14.21 -2.79 -11.91
CA GLN A 99 13.49 -2.37 -13.12
C GLN A 99 12.00 -2.20 -12.80
N ARG A 100 11.59 -1.00 -12.34
CA ARG A 100 10.23 -0.75 -11.86
C ARG A 100 9.60 0.51 -12.44
N TRP A 101 10.39 1.38 -13.05
CA TRP A 101 9.97 2.71 -13.46
C TRP A 101 9.95 2.83 -14.98
N ILE A 102 8.99 3.59 -15.47
CA ILE A 102 8.93 4.05 -16.84
C ILE A 102 9.04 5.58 -16.79
N GLY A 103 10.13 6.12 -17.36
CA GLY A 103 10.31 7.55 -17.51
C GLY A 103 9.38 8.11 -18.59
N LEU A 104 8.43 8.96 -18.21
CA LEU A 104 7.58 9.74 -19.12
C LEU A 104 7.96 11.22 -19.05
N GLY A 105 9.17 11.56 -19.51
CA GLY A 105 9.72 12.91 -19.42
C GLY A 105 9.99 13.32 -17.96
N PRO A 106 9.37 14.39 -17.44
CA PRO A 106 9.60 14.85 -16.07
C PRO A 106 8.87 14.03 -14.99
N PHE A 107 8.06 13.04 -15.40
CA PHE A 107 7.26 12.20 -14.52
C PHE A 107 7.78 10.76 -14.52
N GLU A 108 8.05 10.22 -13.34
CA GLU A 108 8.34 8.82 -13.14
C GLU A 108 7.02 8.09 -12.83
N PHE A 109 6.69 7.13 -13.68
CA PHE A 109 5.50 6.32 -13.56
C PHE A 109 5.87 4.91 -13.11
N GLN A 110 5.26 4.43 -12.04
CA GLN A 110 5.44 3.08 -11.55
C GLN A 110 4.23 2.21 -11.89
N PRO A 111 4.32 1.34 -12.90
CA PRO A 111 3.18 0.52 -13.33
C PRO A 111 2.63 -0.40 -12.26
N SER A 112 3.46 -0.92 -11.35
CA SER A 112 3.01 -1.78 -10.25
C SER A 112 2.04 -1.07 -9.28
N GLU A 113 2.08 0.28 -9.20
CA GLU A 113 1.12 1.05 -8.42
C GLU A 113 -0.30 0.93 -9.03
N PHE A 114 -0.42 1.10 -10.33
CA PHE A 114 -1.71 0.99 -11.04
C PHE A 114 -2.17 -0.45 -11.19
N ALA A 115 -1.25 -1.40 -11.21
CA ALA A 115 -1.55 -2.83 -11.24
C ALA A 115 -2.41 -3.26 -10.04
N LYS A 116 -2.26 -2.62 -8.88
CA LYS A 116 -3.10 -2.88 -7.70
C LYS A 116 -4.58 -2.58 -7.99
N ILE A 117 -4.87 -1.43 -8.60
CA ILE A 117 -6.27 -1.08 -8.96
C ILE A 117 -6.78 -2.02 -10.05
N ALA A 118 -5.98 -2.28 -11.07
CA ALA A 118 -6.37 -3.16 -12.17
C ALA A 118 -6.71 -4.57 -11.67
N ILE A 119 -5.93 -5.11 -10.72
CA ILE A 119 -6.21 -6.42 -10.13
C ILE A 119 -7.43 -6.39 -9.22
N ILE A 120 -7.66 -5.33 -8.45
CA ILE A 120 -8.87 -5.20 -7.63
C ILE A 120 -10.11 -5.24 -8.51
N ILE A 121 -10.16 -4.45 -9.59
CA ILE A 121 -11.30 -4.38 -10.50
C ILE A 121 -11.51 -5.73 -11.22
N SER A 122 -10.44 -6.28 -11.78
CA SER A 122 -10.53 -7.51 -12.56
C SER A 122 -10.84 -8.74 -11.69
N PHE A 123 -10.27 -8.81 -10.50
CA PHE A 123 -10.53 -9.89 -9.55
C PHE A 123 -11.94 -9.77 -8.92
N ALA A 124 -12.44 -8.55 -8.69
CA ALA A 124 -13.83 -8.33 -8.32
C ALA A 124 -14.80 -8.85 -9.38
N ALA A 125 -14.52 -8.59 -10.67
CA ALA A 125 -15.32 -9.13 -11.77
C ALA A 125 -15.24 -10.65 -11.87
N PHE A 126 -14.06 -11.24 -11.60
CA PHE A 126 -13.86 -12.68 -11.59
C PHE A 126 -14.62 -13.35 -10.43
N LEU A 127 -14.52 -12.82 -9.21
CA LEU A 127 -15.19 -13.36 -8.02
C LEU A 127 -16.70 -13.18 -8.07
N SER A 128 -17.21 -12.04 -8.57
CA SER A 128 -18.65 -11.79 -8.67
C SER A 128 -19.39 -12.82 -9.55
N ARG A 129 -18.70 -13.41 -10.53
CA ARG A 129 -19.23 -14.49 -11.38
C ARG A 129 -19.19 -15.87 -10.72
N ARG A 130 -18.49 -16.03 -9.59
CA ARG A 130 -18.29 -17.28 -8.85
C ARG A 130 -18.93 -17.26 -7.47
N GLN A 131 -19.84 -16.35 -7.23
CA GLN A 131 -20.56 -16.24 -5.99
C GLN A 131 -21.26 -17.55 -5.63
N GLY A 132 -21.11 -18.01 -4.38
CA GLY A 132 -21.67 -19.28 -3.91
C GLY A 132 -20.91 -20.55 -4.31
N CYS A 133 -19.85 -20.44 -5.14
CA CYS A 133 -19.05 -21.58 -5.62
C CYS A 133 -17.67 -21.68 -4.96
N LEU A 134 -17.41 -20.99 -3.84
CA LEU A 134 -16.08 -20.94 -3.19
C LEU A 134 -16.06 -21.76 -1.89
N ASN A 135 -16.48 -23.04 -1.99
CA ASN A 135 -16.68 -23.89 -0.82
C ASN A 135 -15.57 -24.91 -0.58
N THR A 136 -14.74 -25.19 -1.58
CA THR A 136 -13.68 -26.20 -1.52
C THR A 136 -12.33 -25.60 -1.90
N PHE A 137 -11.24 -26.26 -1.48
CA PHE A 137 -9.89 -25.83 -1.84
C PHE A 137 -9.65 -25.80 -3.37
N LYS A 138 -10.31 -26.73 -4.09
CA LYS A 138 -10.24 -26.79 -5.56
C LYS A 138 -10.85 -25.53 -6.22
N ASP A 139 -11.88 -24.95 -5.60
CA ASP A 139 -12.53 -23.74 -6.10
C ASP A 139 -11.63 -22.50 -5.94
N LEU A 140 -10.68 -22.55 -5.01
CA LEU A 140 -9.72 -21.47 -4.77
C LEU A 140 -8.52 -21.50 -5.72
N ILE A 141 -8.21 -22.65 -6.34
CA ILE A 141 -7.06 -22.77 -7.26
C ILE A 141 -7.11 -21.71 -8.38
N PRO A 142 -8.24 -21.49 -9.08
CA PRO A 142 -8.31 -20.42 -10.08
C PRO A 142 -8.11 -19.02 -9.51
N CYS A 143 -8.49 -18.78 -8.24
CA CYS A 143 -8.25 -17.49 -7.56
C CYS A 143 -6.75 -17.28 -7.30
N PHE A 144 -6.06 -18.33 -6.85
CA PHE A 144 -4.60 -18.30 -6.64
C PHE A 144 -3.84 -18.09 -7.94
N LEU A 145 -4.25 -18.75 -9.02
CA LEU A 145 -3.64 -18.54 -10.33
C LEU A 145 -3.88 -17.14 -10.85
N TYR A 146 -5.10 -16.61 -10.67
CA TYR A 146 -5.47 -15.26 -11.12
C TYR A 146 -4.63 -14.15 -10.46
N ILE A 147 -4.38 -14.25 -9.16
CA ILE A 147 -3.55 -13.31 -8.41
C ILE A 147 -2.06 -13.69 -8.49
N GLY A 148 -1.75 -14.98 -8.49
CA GLY A 148 -0.37 -15.49 -8.46
C GLY A 148 0.44 -15.11 -9.70
N ILE A 149 -0.16 -15.12 -10.89
CA ILE A 149 0.54 -14.78 -12.14
C ILE A 149 1.07 -13.32 -12.10
N PRO A 150 0.24 -12.27 -11.89
CA PRO A 150 0.75 -10.91 -11.78
C PRO A 150 1.67 -10.72 -10.57
N MET A 151 1.41 -11.38 -9.44
CA MET A 151 2.27 -11.34 -8.26
C MET A 151 3.67 -11.89 -8.55
N LEU A 152 3.79 -13.00 -9.30
CA LEU A 152 5.08 -13.54 -9.73
C LEU A 152 5.84 -12.60 -10.67
N LEU A 153 5.14 -11.89 -11.57
CA LEU A 153 5.76 -10.87 -12.43
C LEU A 153 6.35 -9.73 -11.58
N ILE A 154 5.62 -9.29 -10.55
CA ILE A 154 6.07 -8.23 -9.64
C ILE A 154 7.25 -8.71 -8.78
N LEU A 155 7.24 -9.96 -8.30
CA LEU A 155 8.37 -10.55 -7.57
C LEU A 155 9.64 -10.61 -8.44
N LYS A 156 9.51 -10.87 -9.74
CA LYS A 156 10.63 -10.82 -10.69
C LYS A 156 11.16 -9.40 -10.92
N GLN A 157 10.33 -8.36 -10.71
CA GLN A 157 10.72 -6.93 -10.73
C GLN A 157 11.33 -6.46 -9.39
N PRO A 158 11.86 -7.34 -8.59
CA PRO A 158 12.23 -7.31 -7.17
C PRO A 158 11.36 -6.38 -6.28
N ASP A 159 10.03 -6.45 -6.39
CA ASP A 159 9.09 -5.69 -5.57
C ASP A 159 8.33 -6.58 -4.59
N LEU A 160 8.99 -6.90 -3.47
CA LEU A 160 8.40 -7.70 -2.41
C LEU A 160 7.20 -6.99 -1.77
N GLY A 161 7.32 -5.69 -1.51
CA GLY A 161 6.26 -4.91 -0.87
C GLY A 161 4.94 -4.98 -1.64
N THR A 162 4.97 -4.63 -2.92
CA THR A 162 3.77 -4.69 -3.78
C THR A 162 3.24 -6.12 -3.92
N SER A 163 4.09 -7.14 -3.97
CA SER A 163 3.65 -8.54 -4.01
C SER A 163 2.85 -8.94 -2.77
N LEU A 164 3.26 -8.50 -1.59
CA LEU A 164 2.51 -8.73 -0.35
C LEU A 164 1.17 -7.96 -0.32
N VAL A 165 1.10 -6.78 -0.95
CA VAL A 165 -0.16 -6.05 -1.11
C VAL A 165 -1.16 -6.85 -1.94
N PHE A 166 -0.71 -7.54 -3.02
CA PHE A 166 -1.58 -8.42 -3.83
C PHE A 166 -2.14 -9.57 -2.99
N LEU A 167 -1.34 -10.13 -2.10
CA LEU A 167 -1.80 -11.17 -1.17
C LEU A 167 -2.87 -10.63 -0.21
N ALA A 168 -2.67 -9.44 0.35
CA ALA A 168 -3.64 -8.80 1.24
C ALA A 168 -4.96 -8.48 0.51
N ILE A 169 -4.89 -7.95 -0.72
CA ILE A 169 -6.06 -7.73 -1.58
C ILE A 169 -6.80 -9.05 -1.80
N MET A 170 -6.10 -10.12 -2.16
CA MET A 170 -6.69 -11.44 -2.40
C MET A 170 -7.45 -11.94 -1.17
N LEU A 171 -6.81 -11.93 0.00
CA LEU A 171 -7.40 -12.42 1.24
C LEU A 171 -8.67 -11.64 1.63
N GLY A 172 -8.62 -10.30 1.58
CA GLY A 172 -9.78 -9.47 1.89
C GLY A 172 -10.94 -9.69 0.91
N MET A 173 -10.63 -9.78 -0.39
CA MET A 173 -11.65 -10.01 -1.42
C MET A 173 -12.22 -11.43 -1.39
N LEU A 174 -11.43 -12.45 -1.07
CA LEU A 174 -11.93 -13.82 -0.87
C LEU A 174 -12.88 -13.89 0.34
N TRP A 175 -12.53 -13.22 1.45
CA TRP A 175 -13.41 -13.12 2.61
C TRP A 175 -14.75 -12.48 2.25
N ALA A 176 -14.73 -11.32 1.59
CA ALA A 176 -15.94 -10.61 1.16
C ALA A 176 -16.69 -11.35 0.05
N GLY A 177 -16.01 -12.16 -0.75
CA GLY A 177 -16.59 -13.01 -1.80
C GLY A 177 -17.34 -14.24 -1.27
N GLY A 178 -17.37 -14.45 0.05
CA GLY A 178 -18.15 -15.52 0.67
C GLY A 178 -17.42 -16.88 0.69
N VAL A 179 -16.11 -16.90 0.70
CA VAL A 179 -15.34 -18.13 0.94
C VAL A 179 -15.67 -18.71 2.30
N ASN A 180 -15.77 -20.03 2.38
CA ASN A 180 -16.04 -20.72 3.63
C ASN A 180 -15.06 -20.30 4.73
N PRO A 181 -15.51 -19.84 5.92
CA PRO A 181 -14.63 -19.39 6.99
C PRO A 181 -13.56 -20.39 7.41
N LYS A 182 -13.87 -21.70 7.37
CA LYS A 182 -12.90 -22.75 7.69
C LYS A 182 -11.74 -22.78 6.69
N LEU A 183 -12.04 -22.58 5.39
CA LEU A 183 -11.01 -22.48 4.36
C LEU A 183 -10.16 -21.21 4.51
N MET A 184 -10.78 -20.09 4.87
CA MET A 184 -10.03 -18.85 5.15
C MET A 184 -9.07 -19.03 6.32
N VAL A 185 -9.52 -19.62 7.42
CA VAL A 185 -8.65 -19.92 8.57
C VAL A 185 -7.52 -20.86 8.16
N SER A 186 -7.81 -21.94 7.41
CA SER A 186 -6.76 -22.86 6.94
C SER A 186 -5.76 -22.17 6.03
N LEU A 187 -6.20 -21.27 5.15
CA LEU A 187 -5.33 -20.48 4.27
C LEU A 187 -4.39 -19.57 5.08
N ILE A 188 -4.93 -18.87 6.08
CA ILE A 188 -4.14 -18.02 6.96
C ILE A 188 -3.10 -18.85 7.74
N LEU A 189 -3.50 -20.02 8.25
CA LEU A 189 -2.58 -20.93 8.95
C LEU A 189 -1.47 -21.46 8.04
N VAL A 190 -1.78 -21.77 6.77
CA VAL A 190 -0.77 -22.17 5.79
C VAL A 190 0.21 -21.03 5.51
N ILE A 191 -0.26 -19.80 5.32
CA ILE A 191 0.61 -18.63 5.13
C ILE A 191 1.50 -18.42 6.37
N LEU A 192 0.93 -18.49 7.57
CA LEU A 192 1.70 -18.37 8.81
C LEU A 192 2.76 -19.47 8.94
N LEU A 193 2.41 -20.71 8.62
CA LEU A 193 3.34 -21.83 8.61
C LEU A 193 4.49 -21.60 7.62
N LEU A 194 4.21 -21.10 6.40
CA LEU A 194 5.24 -20.76 5.42
C LEU A 194 6.18 -19.68 5.94
N VAL A 195 5.66 -18.64 6.59
CA VAL A 195 6.48 -17.59 7.22
C VAL A 195 7.38 -18.19 8.31
N ILE A 196 6.85 -19.05 9.18
CA ILE A 196 7.63 -19.73 10.23
C ILE A 196 8.73 -20.60 9.60
N ILE A 197 8.43 -21.32 8.53
CA ILE A 197 9.43 -22.15 7.82
C ILE A 197 10.53 -21.27 7.23
N ILE A 198 10.19 -20.15 6.58
CA ILE A 198 11.18 -19.23 6.01
C ILE A 198 12.10 -18.69 7.12
N PHE A 199 11.55 -18.22 8.23
CA PHE A 199 12.35 -17.76 9.36
C PHE A 199 13.18 -18.88 10.00
N GLY A 200 12.65 -20.12 10.06
CA GLY A 200 13.40 -21.29 10.51
C GLY A 200 14.60 -21.62 9.62
N ILE A 201 14.43 -21.54 8.29
CA ILE A 201 15.54 -21.73 7.33
C ILE A 201 16.58 -20.63 7.53
N LEU A 202 16.16 -19.38 7.64
CA LEU A 202 17.07 -18.25 7.87
C LEU A 202 17.80 -18.37 9.21
N PHE A 203 17.13 -18.80 10.27
CA PHE A 203 17.73 -19.02 11.59
C PHE A 203 18.88 -20.03 11.52
N VAL A 204 18.69 -21.13 10.81
CA VAL A 204 19.75 -22.15 10.62
C VAL A 204 20.86 -21.64 9.70
N ALA A 205 20.51 -20.93 8.62
CA ALA A 205 21.49 -20.43 7.64
C ALA A 205 22.36 -19.30 8.16
N THR A 206 21.97 -18.62 9.25
CA THR A 206 22.65 -17.46 9.81
C THR A 206 23.19 -17.69 11.23
N ASP A 207 23.29 -18.93 11.66
CA ASP A 207 23.71 -19.31 13.02
C ASP A 207 22.95 -18.53 14.10
N GLY A 208 21.62 -18.56 14.04
CA GLY A 208 20.78 -17.83 14.98
C GLY A 208 20.72 -16.31 14.75
N PHE A 209 20.76 -15.88 13.49
CA PHE A 209 20.83 -14.46 13.08
C PHE A 209 22.07 -13.72 13.60
N GLN A 210 23.22 -14.38 13.68
CA GLN A 210 24.48 -13.76 14.10
C GLN A 210 25.44 -13.51 12.95
N ASN A 211 25.35 -14.33 11.88
CA ASN A 211 26.25 -14.24 10.72
C ASN A 211 25.45 -14.07 9.43
N PRO A 212 25.95 -13.28 8.44
CA PRO A 212 25.34 -13.26 7.12
C PRO A 212 25.42 -14.65 6.50
N PRO A 213 24.35 -15.11 5.79
CA PRO A 213 24.38 -16.45 5.20
C PRO A 213 25.39 -16.50 4.07
N GLU A 214 26.34 -17.42 4.14
CA GLU A 214 27.27 -17.70 3.05
C GLU A 214 26.54 -18.42 1.91
N GLU A 215 25.74 -19.44 2.25
CA GLU A 215 24.84 -20.15 1.33
C GLU A 215 23.55 -20.51 2.05
N LEU A 216 22.43 -20.52 1.30
CA LEU A 216 21.16 -21.00 1.85
C LEU A 216 21.10 -22.53 1.72
N PRO A 217 20.69 -23.25 2.77
CA PRO A 217 20.54 -24.72 2.74
C PRO A 217 19.47 -25.17 1.75
N ILE A 218 18.52 -24.30 1.41
CA ILE A 218 17.47 -24.50 0.42
C ILE A 218 17.34 -23.24 -0.42
N PRO A 219 17.31 -23.31 -1.77
CA PRO A 219 17.14 -22.15 -2.62
C PRO A 219 15.75 -21.55 -2.42
N LEU A 220 15.67 -20.38 -1.79
CA LEU A 220 14.44 -19.61 -1.67
C LEU A 220 14.23 -18.77 -2.95
N PRO A 221 12.97 -18.57 -3.40
CA PRO A 221 12.67 -17.76 -4.58
C PRO A 221 12.77 -16.25 -4.28
N LEU A 222 13.72 -15.86 -3.42
CA LEU A 222 13.95 -14.49 -2.97
C LEU A 222 15.38 -14.06 -3.33
N LYS A 223 15.54 -12.80 -3.72
CA LYS A 223 16.86 -12.23 -4.01
C LYS A 223 17.63 -11.96 -2.70
N PRO A 224 18.98 -11.94 -2.72
CA PRO A 224 19.79 -11.74 -1.52
C PRO A 224 19.40 -10.51 -0.69
N TYR A 225 19.08 -9.38 -1.34
CA TYR A 225 18.68 -8.16 -0.63
C TYR A 225 17.30 -8.31 0.06
N GLN A 226 16.39 -9.16 -0.45
CA GLN A 226 15.08 -9.43 0.19
C GLN A 226 15.27 -10.31 1.43
N LEU A 227 16.18 -11.27 1.35
CA LEU A 227 16.55 -12.12 2.49
C LEU A 227 17.22 -11.28 3.58
N MET A 228 18.12 -10.37 3.19
CA MET A 228 18.79 -9.48 4.13
C MET A 228 17.78 -8.60 4.89
N ARG A 229 16.72 -8.11 4.25
CA ARG A 229 15.65 -7.36 4.94
C ARG A 229 14.91 -8.18 6.00
N LEU A 230 14.73 -9.49 5.78
CA LEU A 230 14.13 -10.38 6.79
C LEU A 230 15.10 -10.68 7.94
N ILE A 231 16.37 -10.84 7.64
CA ILE A 231 17.43 -11.06 8.65
C ILE A 231 17.57 -9.82 9.53
N ILE A 232 17.70 -8.64 8.93
CA ILE A 232 17.84 -7.35 9.62
C ILE A 232 16.61 -7.02 10.48
N PHE A 233 15.43 -7.49 10.08
CA PHE A 233 14.23 -7.33 10.91
C PHE A 233 14.38 -8.01 12.27
N VAL A 234 15.08 -9.16 12.34
CA VAL A 234 15.34 -9.88 13.59
C VAL A 234 16.58 -9.34 14.31
N ASN A 235 17.64 -9.07 13.56
CA ASN A 235 18.89 -8.52 14.10
C ASN A 235 19.39 -7.35 13.24
N PRO A 236 19.01 -6.11 13.57
CA PRO A 236 19.44 -4.92 12.83
C PRO A 236 20.94 -4.67 12.84
N ASP A 237 21.65 -5.19 13.85
CA ASP A 237 23.08 -5.01 14.03
C ASP A 237 23.94 -5.80 13.01
N MET A 238 23.30 -6.67 12.22
CA MET A 238 23.95 -7.40 11.13
C MET A 238 24.42 -6.50 9.97
N ASP A 239 23.75 -5.37 9.76
CA ASP A 239 24.14 -4.37 8.75
C ASP A 239 23.89 -2.95 9.29
N PRO A 240 24.69 -2.52 10.28
CA PRO A 240 24.46 -1.27 11.00
C PRO A 240 24.73 -0.01 10.15
N LEU A 241 25.35 -0.14 8.97
CA LEU A 241 25.64 0.96 8.04
C LEU A 241 24.78 0.93 6.76
N GLY A 242 24.05 -0.17 6.52
CA GLY A 242 23.18 -0.35 5.37
C GLY A 242 21.69 -0.38 5.75
N ALA A 243 21.00 -1.49 5.44
CA ALA A 243 19.55 -1.58 5.65
C ALA A 243 19.16 -1.60 7.15
N GLY A 244 20.01 -2.07 8.06
CA GLY A 244 19.83 -1.99 9.51
C GLY A 244 19.84 -0.54 10.01
N TYR A 245 20.67 0.31 9.42
CA TYR A 245 20.75 1.73 9.76
C TYR A 245 19.38 2.44 9.68
N HIS A 246 18.66 2.21 8.59
CA HIS A 246 17.33 2.83 8.41
C HIS A 246 16.37 2.45 9.52
N MET A 247 16.35 1.19 9.92
CA MET A 247 15.46 0.69 10.96
C MET A 247 15.85 1.24 12.34
N ILE A 248 17.13 1.23 12.69
CA ILE A 248 17.64 1.76 13.96
C ILE A 248 17.34 3.27 14.04
N GLN A 249 17.67 4.04 13.01
CA GLN A 249 17.43 5.49 13.02
C GLN A 249 15.95 5.85 13.08
N SER A 250 15.10 5.05 12.44
CA SER A 250 13.65 5.19 12.53
C SER A 250 13.14 5.01 13.97
N GLN A 251 13.60 3.96 14.64
CA GLN A 251 13.23 3.68 16.05
C GLN A 251 13.79 4.75 17.01
N VAL A 252 15.02 5.21 16.79
CA VAL A 252 15.63 6.31 17.55
C VAL A 252 14.83 7.60 17.37
N ALA A 253 14.42 7.92 16.14
CA ALA A 253 13.57 9.09 15.85
C ALA A 253 12.27 9.03 16.66
N ILE A 254 11.49 7.95 16.51
CA ILE A 254 10.21 7.77 17.19
C ILE A 254 10.39 7.78 18.71
N GLY A 255 11.37 7.02 19.24
CA GLY A 255 11.63 6.94 20.66
C GLY A 255 12.05 8.28 21.28
N SER A 256 12.81 9.09 20.53
CA SER A 256 13.25 10.42 20.98
C SER A 256 12.13 11.46 21.04
N GLY A 257 11.01 11.25 20.34
CA GLY A 257 9.86 12.15 20.36
C GLY A 257 9.04 12.08 21.66
N GLY A 258 9.11 10.97 22.40
CA GLY A 258 8.39 10.81 23.65
C GLY A 258 6.87 10.97 23.49
N PHE A 259 6.21 11.58 24.47
CA PHE A 259 4.75 11.65 24.48
C PHE A 259 4.19 12.79 23.61
N VAL A 260 4.81 13.97 23.64
CA VAL A 260 4.32 15.21 22.97
C VAL A 260 5.08 15.54 21.69
N GLY A 261 6.26 14.95 21.50
CA GLY A 261 7.17 15.28 20.39
C GLY A 261 8.13 16.43 20.69
N LYS A 262 9.10 16.63 19.81
CA LYS A 262 10.09 17.72 19.88
C LYS A 262 9.55 19.05 19.32
N GLY A 263 8.36 19.03 18.73
CA GLY A 263 7.79 20.16 17.99
C GLY A 263 8.15 20.08 16.49
N MET A 264 7.26 20.62 15.66
CA MET A 264 7.44 20.62 14.19
C MET A 264 8.69 21.40 13.79
N GLY A 265 9.51 20.78 12.94
CA GLY A 265 10.80 21.36 12.47
C GLY A 265 11.94 21.24 13.45
N ASN A 266 11.76 20.61 14.62
CA ASN A 266 12.78 20.44 15.66
C ASN A 266 13.27 18.98 15.78
N GLY A 267 12.88 18.09 14.87
CA GLY A 267 13.32 16.70 14.83
C GLY A 267 14.81 16.60 14.55
N SER A 268 15.62 16.17 15.50
CA SER A 268 17.07 16.09 15.35
C SER A 268 17.49 15.05 14.31
N GLN A 269 16.80 13.93 14.23
CA GLN A 269 17.07 12.88 13.24
C GLN A 269 16.68 13.32 11.82
N VAL A 270 15.56 14.03 11.70
CA VAL A 270 15.05 14.57 10.45
C VAL A 270 15.89 15.74 9.96
N GLN A 271 16.14 16.75 10.80
CA GLN A 271 16.88 17.95 10.41
C GLN A 271 18.37 17.68 10.16
N GLY A 272 18.95 16.70 10.85
CA GLY A 272 20.32 16.23 10.63
C GLY A 272 20.49 15.30 9.43
N ASN A 273 19.41 14.96 8.71
CA ASN A 273 19.39 13.97 7.61
C ASN A 273 19.98 12.60 8.03
N PHE A 274 19.88 12.23 9.32
CA PHE A 274 20.35 10.93 9.79
C PHE A 274 19.45 9.78 9.34
N LEU A 275 18.16 10.04 9.08
CA LEU A 275 17.21 9.05 8.57
C LEU A 275 17.04 9.24 7.05
N PRO A 276 17.59 8.35 6.21
CA PRO A 276 17.36 8.41 4.77
C PRO A 276 15.90 8.13 4.41
N GLU A 277 15.44 8.64 3.27
CA GLU A 277 14.08 8.43 2.72
C GLU A 277 12.96 8.76 3.75
N HIS A 278 13.21 9.69 4.69
CA HIS A 278 12.24 10.08 5.72
C HIS A 278 11.02 10.84 5.14
N HIS A 279 11.12 11.39 3.94
CA HIS A 279 9.99 12.05 3.25
C HIS A 279 9.12 11.07 2.43
N THR A 280 9.57 9.82 2.24
CA THR A 280 8.86 8.74 1.52
C THR A 280 8.49 7.59 2.47
N ASP A 281 9.36 6.62 2.63
CA ASP A 281 9.09 5.36 3.30
C ASP A 281 9.00 5.49 4.83
N PHE A 282 9.76 6.43 5.41
CA PHE A 282 9.85 6.64 6.85
C PHE A 282 9.14 7.92 7.34
N ILE A 283 8.11 8.37 6.63
CA ILE A 283 7.37 9.60 7.02
C ILE A 283 6.73 9.50 8.41
N PHE A 284 6.30 8.31 8.84
CA PHE A 284 5.73 8.11 10.17
C PHE A 284 6.76 8.30 11.29
N SER A 285 8.05 8.07 11.02
CA SER A 285 9.12 8.36 11.97
C SER A 285 9.25 9.86 12.24
N VAL A 286 9.03 10.69 11.21
CA VAL A 286 8.97 12.15 11.37
C VAL A 286 7.80 12.55 12.27
N VAL A 287 6.62 11.94 12.04
CA VAL A 287 5.44 12.14 12.91
C VAL A 287 5.77 11.76 14.35
N GLY A 288 6.40 10.60 14.55
CA GLY A 288 6.79 10.11 15.88
C GLY A 288 7.81 11.01 16.57
N GLU A 289 8.81 11.52 15.86
CA GLU A 289 9.83 12.41 16.43
C GLU A 289 9.28 13.79 16.77
N GLU A 290 8.54 14.41 15.84
CA GLU A 290 8.11 15.81 15.97
C GLU A 290 6.81 15.99 16.73
N LEU A 291 5.86 15.06 16.59
CA LEU A 291 4.54 15.12 17.23
C LEU A 291 4.35 14.07 18.35
N GLY A 292 5.33 13.21 18.56
CA GLY A 292 5.35 12.22 19.61
C GLY A 292 4.24 11.14 19.49
N PHE A 293 3.98 10.50 20.61
CA PHE A 293 2.95 9.46 20.71
C PHE A 293 1.55 9.99 20.39
N ILE A 294 1.23 11.23 20.81
CA ILE A 294 -0.08 11.87 20.52
C ILE A 294 -0.26 12.03 19.01
N GLY A 295 0.75 12.56 18.30
CA GLY A 295 0.68 12.76 16.85
C GLY A 295 0.56 11.43 16.09
N GLY A 296 1.38 10.43 16.46
CA GLY A 296 1.31 9.09 15.89
C GLY A 296 -0.06 8.44 16.09
N SER A 297 -0.62 8.54 17.30
CA SER A 297 -1.95 8.02 17.63
C SER A 297 -3.06 8.72 16.84
N LEU A 298 -2.96 10.05 16.64
CA LEU A 298 -3.93 10.79 15.84
C LEU A 298 -3.90 10.36 14.37
N VAL A 299 -2.72 10.15 13.79
CA VAL A 299 -2.56 9.63 12.43
C VAL A 299 -3.20 8.24 12.32
N LEU A 300 -2.92 7.34 13.26
CA LEU A 300 -3.56 6.01 13.30
C LEU A 300 -5.08 6.10 13.39
N LEU A 301 -5.60 6.98 14.24
CA LEU A 301 -7.04 7.21 14.38
C LEU A 301 -7.68 7.70 13.08
N MET A 302 -7.04 8.62 12.36
CA MET A 302 -7.54 9.10 11.06
C MET A 302 -7.65 7.96 10.04
N PHE A 303 -6.63 7.11 9.92
CA PHE A 303 -6.69 5.93 9.04
C PHE A 303 -7.73 4.91 9.50
N PHE A 304 -7.83 4.65 10.79
CA PHE A 304 -8.85 3.78 11.36
C PHE A 304 -10.27 4.25 11.01
N LEU A 305 -10.56 5.55 11.16
CA LEU A 305 -11.84 6.14 10.79
C LEU A 305 -12.09 6.04 9.27
N LEU A 306 -11.08 6.25 8.44
CA LEU A 306 -11.21 6.10 6.99
C LEU A 306 -11.52 4.64 6.61
N ILE A 307 -10.78 3.67 7.16
CA ILE A 307 -10.97 2.24 6.91
C ILE A 307 -12.37 1.79 7.38
N THR A 308 -12.80 2.17 8.58
CA THR A 308 -14.14 1.84 9.09
C THR A 308 -15.24 2.45 8.24
N ARG A 309 -15.04 3.70 7.73
CA ARG A 309 -15.99 4.30 6.79
C ARG A 309 -16.06 3.53 5.48
N MET A 310 -14.94 3.10 4.93
CA MET A 310 -14.90 2.29 3.71
C MET A 310 -15.58 0.92 3.91
N ILE A 311 -15.36 0.25 5.05
CA ILE A 311 -16.06 -1.00 5.39
C ILE A 311 -17.58 -0.76 5.42
N LYS A 312 -18.04 0.34 6.04
CA LYS A 312 -19.46 0.71 6.03
C LYS A 312 -19.97 0.92 4.61
N ILE A 313 -19.24 1.61 3.75
CA ILE A 313 -19.59 1.78 2.33
C ILE A 313 -19.70 0.41 1.63
N ALA A 314 -18.78 -0.53 1.91
CA ALA A 314 -18.83 -1.86 1.33
C ALA A 314 -20.10 -2.64 1.73
N THR A 315 -20.48 -2.59 3.02
CA THR A 315 -21.71 -3.27 3.51
C THR A 315 -22.99 -2.64 2.97
N GLU A 316 -22.95 -1.37 2.63
CA GLU A 316 -24.08 -0.62 2.07
C GLU A 316 -24.12 -0.65 0.52
N SER A 317 -23.15 -1.31 -0.13
CA SER A 317 -23.11 -1.45 -1.58
C SER A 317 -24.26 -2.35 -2.10
N ARG A 318 -24.81 -2.01 -3.26
CA ARG A 318 -25.96 -2.71 -3.85
C ARG A 318 -25.64 -4.06 -4.49
N ASP A 319 -24.43 -4.17 -5.01
CA ASP A 319 -24.01 -5.37 -5.74
C ASP A 319 -22.65 -5.87 -5.21
N ILE A 320 -22.48 -7.17 -5.31
CA ILE A 320 -21.26 -7.84 -4.85
C ILE A 320 -19.99 -7.32 -5.55
N PHE A 321 -20.11 -6.88 -6.80
CA PHE A 321 -18.99 -6.34 -7.55
C PHE A 321 -18.49 -5.03 -6.92
N GLY A 322 -19.40 -4.12 -6.56
CA GLY A 322 -19.07 -2.89 -5.83
C GLY A 322 -18.51 -3.19 -4.44
N THR A 323 -19.12 -4.12 -3.69
CA THR A 323 -18.61 -4.57 -2.39
C THR A 323 -17.17 -5.06 -2.50
N LEU A 324 -16.88 -5.93 -3.48
CA LEU A 324 -15.55 -6.50 -3.68
C LEU A 324 -14.51 -5.43 -4.05
N ILE A 325 -14.86 -4.45 -4.89
CA ILE A 325 -13.96 -3.32 -5.20
C ILE A 325 -13.63 -2.54 -3.93
N VAL A 326 -14.63 -2.15 -3.14
CA VAL A 326 -14.41 -1.37 -1.92
C VAL A 326 -13.56 -2.16 -0.92
N ILE A 327 -13.85 -3.45 -0.70
CA ILE A 327 -13.07 -4.29 0.20
C ILE A 327 -11.64 -4.49 -0.32
N GLY A 328 -11.45 -4.69 -1.63
CA GLY A 328 -10.10 -4.78 -2.23
C GLY A 328 -9.28 -3.53 -1.98
N ILE A 329 -9.86 -2.34 -2.20
CA ILE A 329 -9.21 -1.05 -1.92
C ILE A 329 -8.96 -0.87 -0.42
N THR A 330 -9.91 -1.26 0.43
CA THR A 330 -9.78 -1.20 1.89
C THR A 330 -8.64 -2.10 2.38
N SER A 331 -8.55 -3.33 1.87
CA SER A 331 -7.48 -4.27 2.20
C SER A 331 -6.11 -3.76 1.76
N MET A 332 -6.03 -3.19 0.56
CA MET A 332 -4.82 -2.53 0.06
C MET A 332 -4.39 -1.40 1.00
N LEU A 333 -5.30 -0.50 1.35
CA LEU A 333 -5.03 0.65 2.21
C LEU A 333 -4.61 0.19 3.61
N CYS A 334 -5.37 -0.72 4.22
CA CYS A 334 -5.09 -1.27 5.54
C CYS A 334 -3.70 -1.90 5.59
N PHE A 335 -3.34 -2.71 4.60
CA PHE A 335 -2.05 -3.37 4.54
C PHE A 335 -0.90 -2.36 4.38
N HIS A 336 -1.04 -1.34 3.52
CA HIS A 336 -0.03 -0.27 3.40
C HIS A 336 0.20 0.45 4.72
N VAL A 337 -0.87 0.83 5.43
CA VAL A 337 -0.79 1.51 6.73
C VAL A 337 -0.11 0.61 7.77
N MET A 338 -0.53 -0.65 7.87
CA MET A 338 0.05 -1.62 8.82
C MET A 338 1.54 -1.84 8.57
N ILE A 339 1.93 -2.06 7.31
CA ILE A 339 3.33 -2.32 6.96
C ILE A 339 4.19 -1.08 7.16
N ASN A 340 3.74 0.10 6.70
CA ASN A 340 4.54 1.32 6.83
C ASN A 340 4.78 1.67 8.29
N ILE A 341 3.72 1.71 9.10
CA ILE A 341 3.84 2.01 10.52
C ILE A 341 4.60 0.89 11.24
N GLY A 342 4.28 -0.37 10.93
CA GLY A 342 4.95 -1.53 11.54
C GLY A 342 6.47 -1.56 11.27
N MET A 343 6.91 -1.21 10.05
CA MET A 343 8.34 -1.18 9.75
C MET A 343 9.06 0.00 10.42
N THR A 344 8.38 1.15 10.57
CA THR A 344 8.99 2.33 11.23
C THR A 344 9.17 2.13 12.73
N ILE A 345 8.26 1.41 13.39
CA ILE A 345 8.37 1.06 14.82
C ILE A 345 9.13 -0.25 15.06
N GLY A 346 9.55 -0.97 14.00
CA GLY A 346 10.35 -2.18 14.11
C GLY A 346 9.57 -3.46 14.39
N ILE A 347 8.24 -3.49 14.19
CA ILE A 347 7.40 -4.69 14.36
C ILE A 347 7.30 -5.49 13.06
N MET A 348 7.63 -4.88 11.92
CA MET A 348 7.60 -5.52 10.60
C MET A 348 8.88 -5.24 9.80
N PRO A 349 9.25 -6.14 8.87
CA PRO A 349 10.44 -5.94 8.05
C PRO A 349 10.28 -4.72 7.13
N VAL A 350 11.40 -4.07 6.80
CA VAL A 350 11.44 -2.91 5.91
C VAL A 350 11.11 -3.34 4.48
N THR A 351 9.94 -2.94 3.99
CA THR A 351 9.45 -3.30 2.64
C THR A 351 9.59 -2.17 1.62
N GLY A 352 9.69 -0.93 2.07
CA GLY A 352 9.71 0.25 1.20
C GLY A 352 8.31 0.62 0.67
N LEU A 353 7.25 0.28 1.38
CA LEU A 353 5.89 0.70 1.06
C LEU A 353 5.60 2.07 1.69
N PRO A 354 5.20 3.08 0.90
CA PRO A 354 4.89 4.40 1.42
C PRO A 354 3.57 4.41 2.20
N LEU A 355 3.45 5.32 3.17
CA LEU A 355 2.20 5.55 3.90
C LEU A 355 1.20 6.29 2.98
N PRO A 356 0.04 5.68 2.66
CA PRO A 356 -0.93 6.26 1.73
C PRO A 356 -1.31 7.69 2.11
N PHE A 357 -1.41 8.58 1.12
CA PHE A 357 -1.72 10.00 1.26
C PHE A 357 -0.71 10.84 2.05
N MET A 358 0.07 10.26 2.96
CA MET A 358 1.03 11.00 3.79
C MET A 358 2.43 11.06 3.19
N SER A 359 2.94 9.96 2.67
CA SER A 359 4.25 9.93 2.03
C SER A 359 4.28 10.72 0.73
N TYR A 360 5.45 11.30 0.42
CA TYR A 360 5.68 11.87 -0.89
C TYR A 360 5.76 10.75 -1.95
N GLY A 361 5.01 10.93 -3.04
CA GLY A 361 5.04 9.99 -4.16
C GLY A 361 3.90 10.22 -5.15
N GLY A 362 4.21 10.73 -6.36
CA GLY A 362 3.20 11.10 -7.35
C GLY A 362 2.34 9.93 -7.81
N SER A 363 2.96 8.82 -8.24
CA SER A 363 2.24 7.63 -8.73
C SER A 363 1.39 6.99 -7.63
N GLY A 364 1.95 6.86 -6.41
CA GLY A 364 1.23 6.28 -5.27
C GLY A 364 0.04 7.14 -4.83
N LEU A 365 0.22 8.47 -4.76
CA LEU A 365 -0.87 9.37 -4.42
C LEU A 365 -1.98 9.33 -5.49
N LEU A 366 -1.63 9.36 -6.77
CA LEU A 366 -2.59 9.27 -7.86
C LEU A 366 -3.38 7.95 -7.81
N THR A 367 -2.69 6.82 -7.58
CA THR A 367 -3.31 5.50 -7.41
C THR A 367 -4.30 5.51 -6.24
N ASN A 368 -3.92 6.05 -5.09
CA ASN A 368 -4.80 6.15 -3.94
C ASN A 368 -6.01 7.05 -4.22
N MET A 369 -5.82 8.20 -4.87
CA MET A 369 -6.94 9.10 -5.22
C MET A 369 -7.89 8.49 -6.25
N VAL A 370 -7.38 7.77 -7.26
CA VAL A 370 -8.19 7.00 -8.23
C VAL A 370 -8.98 5.90 -7.48
N SER A 371 -8.36 5.21 -6.53
CA SER A 371 -9.04 4.21 -5.69
C SER A 371 -10.17 4.83 -4.88
N MET A 372 -9.95 6.00 -4.28
CA MET A 372 -11.01 6.74 -3.57
C MET A 372 -12.11 7.21 -4.53
N GLY A 373 -11.76 7.55 -5.76
CA GLY A 373 -12.72 7.87 -6.83
C GLY A 373 -13.65 6.69 -7.17
N LEU A 374 -13.11 5.47 -7.22
CA LEU A 374 -13.93 4.26 -7.41
C LEU A 374 -14.89 4.05 -6.23
N VAL A 375 -14.40 4.17 -5.00
CA VAL A 375 -15.24 4.08 -3.79
C VAL A 375 -16.36 5.12 -3.81
N LEU A 376 -16.02 6.38 -4.11
CA LEU A 376 -17.00 7.47 -4.21
C LEU A 376 -18.01 7.21 -5.33
N GLY A 377 -17.57 6.69 -6.49
CA GLY A 377 -18.42 6.33 -7.60
C GLY A 377 -19.46 5.25 -7.25
N ILE A 378 -19.10 4.31 -6.35
CA ILE A 378 -20.03 3.28 -5.82
C ILE A 378 -21.03 3.92 -4.87
N VAL A 379 -20.59 4.81 -3.96
CA VAL A 379 -21.47 5.55 -3.04
C VAL A 379 -22.51 6.38 -3.80
N LEU A 380 -22.10 7.15 -4.80
CA LEU A 380 -22.97 8.03 -5.56
C LEU A 380 -24.10 7.30 -6.29
N ARG A 381 -23.97 5.98 -6.52
CA ARG A 381 -24.95 5.16 -7.22
C ARG A 381 -25.79 4.26 -6.31
N LYS A 382 -25.66 4.45 -5.00
CA LYS A 382 -26.38 3.69 -3.99
C LYS A 382 -27.91 3.87 -4.08
N GLU A 383 -28.41 5.08 -4.41
CA GLU A 383 -29.82 5.46 -4.33
C GLU A 383 -30.59 5.43 -5.66
N GLN A 384 -30.04 4.94 -6.79
CA GLN A 384 -30.72 5.02 -8.08
C GLN A 384 -31.87 4.04 -8.29
N LEU A 385 -32.38 3.35 -7.28
CA LEU A 385 -33.55 2.42 -7.39
C LEU A 385 -34.60 2.64 -6.28
N THR A 386 -34.89 3.86 -5.87
CA THR A 386 -36.19 4.17 -5.27
C THR A 386 -37.13 4.52 -6.42
N PHE A 387 -37.91 3.52 -6.84
CA PHE A 387 -39.09 3.73 -7.67
C PHE A 387 -40.16 4.43 -6.86
#